data_96838ab4c66526420a63a6d3a0245ac3
#
_entry.id   96838ab4c66526420a63a6d3a0245ac3
#
_cell.length_a   1.000
_cell.length_b   1.000
_cell.length_c   1.000
_cell.angle_alpha   90.00
_cell.angle_beta   90.00
_cell.angle_gamma   90.00
#
_symmetry.space_group_name_H-M   'P 1'
#
loop_
_entity.id
_entity.type
_entity.pdbx_description
1 polymer ?
#
loop_
_entity_poly.entity_id
_entity_poly.type
_entity_poly.pdbx_seq_one_letter_code
_entity_poly.pdbx_strand_id
1 'polypeptide(L)'
;MYAAELINQVIAGIEGIRIGIHVCRGNWSRNEEVLLSGDYQPLIPAFSNMNVRQYVLEYATPRAGDIRVVGEALRHKEIGLGVVNPRTEEVESVDEIVSRVEQALTWYHPEQIFLNPDCGFGCFANRCVNEEEVAFAKISQIVKSANLLREKYT
;
A
#
# COMPACT_ATOMS: atom_id res chain seq x y z
N MET A 1 0.49 -21.82 6.19
CA MET A 1 1.53 -21.57 5.17
C MET A 1 1.11 -21.91 3.75
N TYR A 2 0.03 -22.65 3.58
CA TYR A 2 -0.52 -23.07 2.29
C TYR A 2 -0.66 -21.92 1.24
N ALA A 3 -1.17 -20.74 1.65
CA ALA A 3 -1.29 -19.59 0.73
C ALA A 3 0.07 -19.10 0.18
N ALA A 4 1.11 -19.06 1.02
CA ALA A 4 2.45 -18.66 0.56
C ALA A 4 3.04 -19.68 -0.42
N GLU A 5 2.82 -20.96 -0.17
CA GLU A 5 3.26 -22.03 -1.07
C GLU A 5 2.59 -21.96 -2.44
N LEU A 6 1.27 -21.70 -2.49
CA LEU A 6 0.53 -21.51 -3.74
C LEU A 6 1.02 -20.29 -4.52
N ILE A 7 1.23 -19.16 -3.85
CA ILE A 7 1.77 -17.95 -4.48
C ILE A 7 3.15 -18.22 -5.04
N ASN A 8 4.02 -18.89 -4.29
CA ASN A 8 5.35 -19.25 -4.75
C ASN A 8 5.33 -20.20 -5.97
N GLN A 9 4.37 -21.11 -6.04
CA GLN A 9 4.18 -21.96 -7.22
C GLN A 9 3.72 -21.16 -8.44
N VAL A 10 2.79 -20.19 -8.26
CA VAL A 10 2.31 -19.34 -9.35
C VAL A 10 3.43 -18.51 -9.97
N ILE A 11 4.35 -18.01 -9.14
CA ILE A 11 5.45 -17.14 -9.59
C ILE A 11 6.74 -17.89 -9.93
N ALA A 12 6.75 -19.21 -9.76
CA ALA A 12 7.93 -20.02 -10.02
C ALA A 12 8.37 -19.91 -11.49
N GLY A 13 9.66 -19.67 -11.73
CA GLY A 13 10.25 -19.53 -13.07
C GLY A 13 9.99 -18.19 -13.76
N ILE A 14 9.32 -17.23 -13.10
CA ILE A 14 9.17 -15.87 -13.62
C ILE A 14 10.40 -15.05 -13.22
N GLU A 15 11.16 -14.61 -14.22
CA GLU A 15 12.41 -13.86 -14.04
C GLU A 15 12.38 -12.53 -14.80
N GLY A 16 13.27 -11.60 -14.45
CA GLY A 16 13.46 -10.33 -15.16
C GLY A 16 12.41 -9.26 -14.89
N ILE A 17 11.43 -9.50 -14.01
CA ILE A 17 10.39 -8.54 -13.62
C ILE A 17 10.33 -8.36 -12.10
N ARG A 18 9.73 -7.22 -11.67
CA ARG A 18 9.37 -7.02 -10.26
C ARG A 18 8.07 -7.74 -9.96
N ILE A 19 8.11 -8.71 -9.06
CA ILE A 19 6.93 -9.42 -8.58
C ILE A 19 6.49 -8.79 -7.27
N GLY A 20 5.24 -8.31 -7.24
CA GLY A 20 4.61 -7.75 -6.06
C GLY A 20 3.27 -8.44 -5.76
N ILE A 21 2.84 -8.32 -4.50
CA ILE A 21 1.52 -8.76 -4.06
C ILE A 21 0.78 -7.61 -3.37
N HIS A 22 -0.47 -7.38 -3.78
CA HIS A 22 -1.35 -6.47 -3.07
C HIS A 22 -2.19 -7.23 -2.05
N VAL A 23 -2.25 -6.73 -0.82
CA VAL A 23 -3.08 -7.29 0.25
C VAL A 23 -4.14 -6.28 0.62
N CYS A 24 -5.31 -6.44 -0.01
CA CYS A 24 -6.47 -5.60 0.17
C CYS A 24 -7.23 -5.96 1.46
N ARG A 25 -7.80 -4.96 2.12
CA ARG A 25 -8.68 -5.11 3.28
C ARG A 25 -10.16 -4.91 2.95
N GLY A 26 -10.45 -4.66 1.70
CA GLY A 26 -11.78 -4.40 1.16
C GLY A 26 -11.93 -2.96 0.65
N ASN A 27 -12.57 -2.84 -0.50
CA ASN A 27 -12.80 -1.55 -1.16
C ASN A 27 -14.21 -1.52 -1.80
N TRP A 28 -15.15 -2.26 -1.22
CA TRP A 28 -16.53 -2.38 -1.74
C TRP A 28 -17.51 -1.39 -1.10
N SER A 29 -17.09 -0.63 -0.10
CA SER A 29 -17.93 0.29 0.66
C SER A 29 -17.19 1.53 1.10
N ARG A 30 -17.90 2.66 1.17
CA ARG A 30 -17.44 3.88 1.85
C ARG A 30 -17.52 3.77 3.38
N ASN A 31 -18.32 2.82 3.90
CA ASN A 31 -18.40 2.56 5.33
C ASN A 31 -17.20 1.71 5.77
N GLU A 32 -16.26 2.33 6.50
CA GLU A 32 -15.05 1.69 7.00
C GLU A 32 -15.33 0.55 7.99
N GLU A 33 -16.49 0.56 8.69
CA GLU A 33 -16.84 -0.44 9.70
C GLU A 33 -17.11 -1.83 9.11
N VAL A 34 -17.46 -1.92 7.82
CA VAL A 34 -17.73 -3.20 7.14
C VAL A 34 -16.48 -3.77 6.47
N LEU A 35 -15.34 -3.13 6.59
CA LEU A 35 -14.08 -3.52 6.01
C LEU A 35 -13.19 -4.20 7.06
N LEU A 36 -12.23 -5.00 6.61
CA LEU A 36 -11.30 -5.65 7.52
C LEU A 36 -10.43 -4.63 8.25
N SER A 37 -10.28 -4.80 9.55
CA SER A 37 -9.43 -3.96 10.40
C SER A 37 -8.41 -4.83 11.16
N GLY A 38 -7.41 -4.18 11.74
CA GLY A 38 -6.31 -4.83 12.43
C GLY A 38 -4.99 -4.64 11.68
N ASP A 39 -3.87 -4.86 12.33
CA ASP A 39 -2.55 -4.77 11.72
C ASP A 39 -2.21 -6.01 10.85
N TYR A 40 -1.03 -5.98 10.24
CA TYR A 40 -0.52 -7.09 9.42
C TYR A 40 0.21 -8.17 10.23
N GLN A 41 0.30 -8.07 11.56
CA GLN A 41 1.02 -9.02 12.42
C GLN A 41 0.63 -10.49 12.17
N PRO A 42 -0.66 -10.86 12.03
CA PRO A 42 -1.04 -12.25 11.75
C PRO A 42 -0.57 -12.77 10.40
N LEU A 43 -0.27 -11.88 9.45
CA LEU A 43 0.16 -12.22 8.09
C LEU A 43 1.69 -12.31 7.94
N ILE A 44 2.46 -11.78 8.88
CA ILE A 44 3.93 -11.78 8.81
C ILE A 44 4.52 -13.17 8.55
N PRO A 45 4.07 -14.26 9.21
CA PRO A 45 4.61 -15.59 8.92
C PRO A 45 4.38 -16.04 7.45
N ALA A 46 3.26 -15.65 6.84
CA ALA A 46 3.00 -15.93 5.43
C ALA A 46 3.85 -15.03 4.53
N PHE A 47 3.92 -13.73 4.81
CA PHE A 47 4.71 -12.77 4.05
C PHE A 47 6.20 -13.14 4.03
N SER A 48 6.76 -13.55 5.16
CA SER A 48 8.16 -13.96 5.26
C SER A 48 8.51 -15.19 4.41
N ASN A 49 7.50 -15.99 4.06
CA ASN A 49 7.66 -17.20 3.24
C ASN A 49 7.30 -17.01 1.75
N MET A 50 6.85 -15.82 1.33
CA MET A 50 6.55 -15.53 -0.07
C MET A 50 7.78 -15.01 -0.81
N ASN A 51 8.04 -15.54 -2.00
CA ASN A 51 9.15 -15.16 -2.87
C ASN A 51 8.85 -13.89 -3.70
N VAL A 52 7.99 -13.00 -3.19
CA VAL A 52 7.71 -11.71 -3.80
C VAL A 52 8.76 -10.68 -3.39
N ARG A 53 9.01 -9.71 -4.26
CA ARG A 53 9.91 -8.60 -4.00
C ARG A 53 9.21 -7.45 -3.27
N GLN A 54 7.95 -7.19 -3.61
CA GLN A 54 7.22 -6.02 -3.15
C GLN A 54 5.89 -6.41 -2.48
N TYR A 55 5.58 -5.74 -1.38
CA TYR A 55 4.27 -5.80 -0.73
C TYR A 55 3.55 -4.47 -0.90
N VAL A 56 2.38 -4.48 -1.55
CA VAL A 56 1.52 -3.30 -1.73
C VAL A 56 0.42 -3.36 -0.68
N LEU A 57 0.53 -2.48 0.32
CA LEU A 57 -0.27 -2.54 1.56
C LEU A 57 -1.03 -1.25 1.80
N GLU A 58 -2.17 -1.34 2.48
CA GLU A 58 -3.03 -0.22 2.85
C GLU A 58 -2.52 0.41 4.15
N TYR A 59 -2.12 1.69 4.11
CA TYR A 59 -1.67 2.46 5.27
C TYR A 59 -2.22 3.89 5.32
N ALA A 60 -3.15 4.24 4.43
CA ALA A 60 -3.75 5.58 4.42
C ALA A 60 -4.65 5.86 5.63
N THR A 61 -5.12 4.81 6.30
CA THR A 61 -6.00 4.94 7.47
C THR A 61 -5.45 4.22 8.70
N PRO A 62 -5.77 4.67 9.93
CA PRO A 62 -5.34 4.04 11.17
C PRO A 62 -5.78 2.57 11.31
N ARG A 63 -6.76 2.15 10.53
CA ARG A 63 -7.27 0.77 10.50
C ARG A 63 -6.20 -0.27 10.21
N ALA A 64 -5.15 0.11 9.47
CA ALA A 64 -4.05 -0.77 9.10
C ALA A 64 -3.04 -1.03 10.23
N GLY A 65 -3.11 -0.28 11.31
CA GLY A 65 -2.13 -0.35 12.41
C GLY A 65 -0.82 0.36 12.08
N ASP A 66 0.21 0.01 12.82
CA ASP A 66 1.53 0.63 12.74
C ASP A 66 2.40 -0.01 11.64
N ILE A 67 3.03 0.82 10.80
CA ILE A 67 4.00 0.40 9.78
C ILE A 67 5.18 -0.38 10.37
N ARG A 68 5.50 -0.16 11.64
CA ARG A 68 6.56 -0.85 12.37
C ARG A 68 6.46 -2.36 12.25
N VAL A 69 5.26 -2.92 12.34
CA VAL A 69 5.02 -4.38 12.27
C VAL A 69 5.60 -4.99 10.99
N VAL A 70 5.34 -4.34 9.87
CA VAL A 70 5.84 -4.78 8.56
C VAL A 70 7.30 -4.37 8.36
N GLY A 71 7.66 -3.17 8.81
CA GLY A 71 9.02 -2.64 8.72
C GLY A 71 10.06 -3.51 9.44
N GLU A 72 9.76 -3.97 10.65
CA GLU A 72 10.64 -4.88 11.40
C GLU A 72 10.83 -6.22 10.70
N ALA A 73 9.75 -6.78 10.16
CA ALA A 73 9.76 -8.12 9.58
C ALA A 73 10.26 -8.16 8.12
N LEU A 74 9.98 -7.13 7.33
CA LEU A 74 10.13 -7.13 5.87
C LEU A 74 11.02 -5.99 5.35
N ARG A 75 11.88 -5.39 6.17
CA ARG A 75 12.78 -4.29 5.77
C ARG A 75 13.70 -4.59 4.58
N HIS A 76 13.87 -5.86 4.22
CA HIS A 76 14.63 -6.32 3.07
C HIS A 76 13.80 -6.41 1.78
N LYS A 77 12.51 -6.12 1.85
CA LYS A 77 11.56 -6.09 0.73
C LYS A 77 11.30 -4.66 0.28
N GLU A 78 10.59 -4.50 -0.81
CA GLU A 78 10.02 -3.22 -1.22
C GLU A 78 8.60 -3.09 -0.68
N ILE A 79 8.18 -1.85 -0.40
CA ILE A 79 6.82 -1.55 0.02
C ILE A 79 6.13 -0.60 -0.95
N GLY A 80 4.96 -0.99 -1.44
CA GLY A 80 3.97 -0.10 -2.00
C GLY A 80 3.11 0.40 -0.83
N LEU A 81 3.39 1.63 -0.40
CA LEU A 81 2.74 2.24 0.77
C LEU A 81 1.45 2.93 0.33
N GLY A 82 0.33 2.46 0.83
CA GLY A 82 -0.96 3.14 0.69
C GLY A 82 -0.95 4.47 1.45
N VAL A 83 -1.06 5.58 0.72
CA VAL A 83 -0.95 6.92 1.30
C VAL A 83 -2.19 7.77 1.14
N VAL A 84 -3.15 7.35 0.30
CA VAL A 84 -4.45 7.98 0.14
C VAL A 84 -5.58 6.95 0.26
N ASN A 85 -6.68 7.34 0.89
CA ASN A 85 -7.87 6.51 1.04
C ASN A 85 -8.79 6.67 -0.19
N PRO A 86 -8.96 5.66 -1.04
CA PRO A 86 -9.79 5.78 -2.23
C PRO A 86 -11.29 5.85 -1.93
N ARG A 87 -11.72 5.61 -0.68
CA ARG A 87 -13.13 5.50 -0.27
C ARG A 87 -13.76 6.82 0.18
N THR A 88 -12.95 7.83 0.48
CA THR A 88 -13.42 9.16 0.90
C THR A 88 -13.27 10.17 -0.23
N GLU A 89 -14.09 11.22 -0.22
CA GLU A 89 -13.97 12.39 -1.11
C GLU A 89 -12.89 13.36 -0.66
N GLU A 90 -12.47 13.26 0.61
CA GLU A 90 -11.40 14.06 1.17
C GLU A 90 -10.07 13.75 0.46
N VAL A 91 -9.43 14.80 -0.06
CA VAL A 91 -8.15 14.71 -0.77
C VAL A 91 -7.04 14.99 0.23
N GLU A 92 -6.20 14.01 0.48
CA GLU A 92 -5.06 14.12 1.39
C GLU A 92 -4.08 15.19 0.90
N SER A 93 -3.58 16.00 1.82
CA SER A 93 -2.56 17.00 1.54
C SER A 93 -1.18 16.37 1.29
N VAL A 94 -0.29 17.13 0.64
CA VAL A 94 1.11 16.73 0.46
C VAL A 94 1.79 16.47 1.80
N ASP A 95 1.52 17.31 2.81
CA ASP A 95 2.14 17.20 4.14
C ASP A 95 1.71 15.90 4.86
N GLU A 96 0.44 15.51 4.76
CA GLU A 96 -0.05 14.25 5.33
C GLU A 96 0.60 13.04 4.65
N ILE A 97 0.70 13.05 3.32
CA ILE A 97 1.35 11.98 2.58
C ILE A 97 2.84 11.90 2.93
N VAL A 98 3.53 13.03 2.95
CA VAL A 98 4.96 13.10 3.31
C VAL A 98 5.17 12.56 4.72
N SER A 99 4.35 12.97 5.70
CA SER A 99 4.43 12.49 7.08
C SER A 99 4.30 10.96 7.19
N ARG A 100 3.37 10.36 6.41
CA ARG A 100 3.22 8.88 6.36
C ARG A 100 4.48 8.20 5.80
N VAL A 101 5.05 8.76 4.73
CA VAL A 101 6.27 8.22 4.11
C VAL A 101 7.46 8.35 5.05
N GLU A 102 7.59 9.47 5.77
CA GLU A 102 8.67 9.67 6.74
C GLU A 102 8.64 8.67 7.89
N GLN A 103 7.47 8.22 8.31
CA GLN A 103 7.35 7.10 9.25
C GLN A 103 7.91 5.79 8.66
N ALA A 104 7.64 5.52 7.37
CA ALA A 104 8.16 4.34 6.71
C ALA A 104 9.68 4.38 6.48
N LEU A 105 10.26 5.57 6.28
CA LEU A 105 11.71 5.77 6.14
C LEU A 105 12.53 5.37 7.38
N THR A 106 11.88 5.17 8.52
CA THR A 106 12.51 4.57 9.72
C THR A 106 12.94 3.12 9.47
N TRP A 107 12.28 2.43 8.55
CA TRP A 107 12.44 0.99 8.30
C TRP A 107 12.96 0.66 6.90
N TYR A 108 12.71 1.53 5.93
CA TYR A 108 12.97 1.31 4.52
C TYR A 108 13.87 2.41 3.95
N HIS A 109 14.75 2.06 3.04
CA HIS A 109 15.45 3.05 2.22
C HIS A 109 14.49 3.72 1.22
N PRO A 110 14.75 4.97 0.80
CA PRO A 110 13.87 5.69 -0.14
C PRO A 110 13.55 4.89 -1.41
N GLU A 111 14.53 4.18 -1.97
CA GLU A 111 14.37 3.38 -3.19
C GLU A 111 13.46 2.14 -3.01
N GLN A 112 13.16 1.76 -1.76
CA GLN A 112 12.27 0.63 -1.45
C GLN A 112 10.81 1.06 -1.32
N ILE A 113 10.51 2.37 -1.26
CA ILE A 113 9.17 2.89 -1.02
C ILE A 113 8.53 3.34 -2.32
N PHE A 114 7.35 2.80 -2.61
CA PHE A 114 6.49 3.17 -3.72
C PHE A 114 5.17 3.70 -3.17
N LEU A 115 4.70 4.83 -3.69
CA LEU A 115 3.46 5.45 -3.23
C LEU A 115 2.27 4.99 -4.07
N ASN A 116 1.21 4.58 -3.43
CA ASN A 116 -0.02 4.14 -4.06
C ASN A 116 -1.25 4.54 -3.22
N PRO A 117 -2.45 4.53 -3.79
CA PRO A 117 -3.67 4.53 -2.97
C PRO A 117 -3.79 3.20 -2.22
N ASP A 118 -4.55 3.17 -1.13
CA ASP A 118 -4.80 1.94 -0.36
C ASP A 118 -5.32 0.81 -1.25
N CYS A 119 -6.15 1.15 -2.22
CA CYS A 119 -6.68 0.24 -3.23
C CYS A 119 -7.00 1.03 -4.51
N GLY A 120 -7.56 0.38 -5.54
CA GLY A 120 -8.04 1.07 -6.74
C GLY A 120 -9.23 1.99 -6.47
N PHE A 121 -9.43 3.01 -7.31
CA PHE A 121 -10.54 3.97 -7.19
C PHE A 121 -11.88 3.43 -7.69
N GLY A 122 -11.89 2.32 -8.44
CA GLY A 122 -13.09 1.67 -8.94
C GLY A 122 -13.04 0.17 -8.72
N CYS A 123 -13.99 -0.37 -7.95
CA CYS A 123 -14.15 -1.80 -7.75
C CYS A 123 -15.14 -2.45 -8.72
N PHE A 124 -16.10 -1.66 -9.22
CA PHE A 124 -17.16 -2.14 -10.09
C PHE A 124 -17.40 -1.13 -11.21
N ALA A 125 -17.58 -1.62 -12.45
CA ALA A 125 -17.74 -0.77 -13.64
C ALA A 125 -18.94 0.18 -13.55
N ASN A 126 -19.99 -0.21 -12.85
CA ASN A 126 -21.25 0.55 -12.70
C ASN A 126 -21.42 1.19 -11.31
N ARG A 127 -20.43 1.08 -10.44
CA ARG A 127 -20.48 1.62 -9.08
C ARG A 127 -19.07 1.98 -8.61
N CYS A 128 -18.61 3.14 -9.01
CA CYS A 128 -17.36 3.69 -8.52
C CYS A 128 -17.47 4.02 -7.02
N VAL A 129 -16.38 3.90 -6.30
CA VAL A 129 -16.32 4.30 -4.89
C VAL A 129 -16.28 5.82 -4.79
N ASN A 130 -15.55 6.48 -5.72
CA ASN A 130 -15.50 7.93 -5.87
C ASN A 130 -15.59 8.35 -7.33
N GLU A 131 -15.92 9.62 -7.55
CA GLU A 131 -15.93 10.24 -8.86
C GLU A 131 -14.50 10.39 -9.41
N GLU A 132 -14.40 10.51 -10.73
CA GLU A 132 -13.13 10.58 -11.45
C GLU A 132 -12.28 11.77 -11.02
N GLU A 133 -12.89 12.92 -10.80
CA GLU A 133 -12.23 14.15 -10.36
C GLU A 133 -11.53 13.98 -9.01
N VAL A 134 -12.17 13.28 -8.07
CA VAL A 134 -11.57 12.96 -6.75
C VAL A 134 -10.38 12.02 -6.92
N ALA A 135 -10.50 11.00 -7.78
CA ALA A 135 -9.41 10.08 -8.05
C ALA A 135 -8.20 10.80 -8.65
N PHE A 136 -8.40 11.67 -9.64
CA PHE A 136 -7.32 12.49 -10.23
C PHE A 136 -6.70 13.46 -9.22
N ALA A 137 -7.51 14.10 -8.37
CA ALA A 137 -7.00 14.98 -7.34
C ALA A 137 -6.09 14.23 -6.37
N LYS A 138 -6.48 13.05 -5.89
CA LYS A 138 -5.66 12.20 -5.01
C LYS A 138 -4.37 11.72 -5.68
N ILE A 139 -4.42 11.27 -6.94
CA ILE A 139 -3.22 10.90 -7.70
C ILE A 139 -2.27 12.09 -7.86
N SER A 140 -2.81 13.29 -8.11
CA SER A 140 -2.01 14.53 -8.20
C SER A 140 -1.24 14.80 -6.89
N GLN A 141 -1.85 14.57 -5.72
CA GLN A 141 -1.16 14.74 -4.44
C GLN A 141 -0.07 13.68 -4.24
N ILE A 142 -0.33 12.42 -4.63
CA ILE A 142 0.71 11.37 -4.60
C ILE A 142 1.93 11.80 -5.44
N VAL A 143 1.72 12.29 -6.67
CA VAL A 143 2.81 12.71 -7.56
C VAL A 143 3.60 13.89 -6.98
N LYS A 144 2.91 14.92 -6.45
CA LYS A 144 3.56 16.07 -5.80
C LYS A 144 4.41 15.63 -4.61
N SER A 145 3.86 14.78 -3.76
CA SER A 145 4.56 14.23 -2.58
C SER A 145 5.77 13.39 -2.98
N ALA A 146 5.64 12.56 -4.01
CA ALA A 146 6.74 11.74 -4.50
C ALA A 146 7.89 12.60 -5.06
N ASN A 147 7.60 13.72 -5.75
CA ASN A 147 8.61 14.64 -6.24
C ASN A 147 9.33 15.34 -5.08
N LEU A 148 8.57 15.87 -4.12
CA LEU A 148 9.16 16.51 -2.93
C LEU A 148 10.05 15.55 -2.14
N LEU A 149 9.60 14.31 -1.94
CA LEU A 149 10.38 13.29 -1.23
C LEU A 149 11.65 12.89 -1.97
N ARG A 150 11.63 12.81 -3.33
CA ARG A 150 12.83 12.57 -4.12
C ARG A 150 13.84 13.71 -3.97
N GLU A 151 13.39 14.96 -4.05
CA GLU A 151 14.27 16.12 -3.83
C GLU A 151 14.90 16.14 -2.42
N LYS A 152 14.19 15.60 -1.42
CA LYS A 152 14.66 15.61 -0.02
C LYS A 152 15.58 14.43 0.31
N TYR A 153 15.39 13.26 -0.30
CA TYR A 153 16.00 12.00 0.16
C TYR A 153 16.84 11.28 -0.92
N THR A 154 16.86 11.76 -2.16
CA THR A 154 17.70 11.23 -3.24
C THR A 154 18.58 12.31 -3.87
#